data_ff6c481b2e088c5f9fd182329afc0bf9
#
_entry.id   ff6c481b2e088c5f9fd182329afc0bf9
#
_cell.length_a   1.000
_cell.length_b   1.000
_cell.length_c   1.000
_cell.angle_alpha   90.00
_cell.angle_beta   90.00
_cell.angle_gamma   90.00
#
_symmetry.space_group_name_H-M   'P 1'
#
loop_
_entity.id
_entity.type
_entity.pdbx_description
1 polymer ?
#
loop_
_entity_poly.entity_id
_entity_poly.type
_entity_poly.pdbx_seq_one_letter_code
_entity_poly.pdbx_strand_id
1 'polypeptide(L)'
;MPITARPDDEIDRFKLGLHHKYLYFRRTKIIATIGPASSSSAMIRKLILAGMNVARINFSHGEPEEHLRTIALIRKVSARLRTPVAILGDLCGPKIRVGKFKNDSVILKEGSIVIITVDPVLGDETLI
;
A
#
# COMPACT_ATOMS: atom_id res chain seq x y z
N MET A 1 -14.76 22.20 19.25
CA MET A 1 -13.95 23.20 18.52
C MET A 1 -14.18 22.98 17.04
N PRO A 2 -14.66 23.97 16.27
CA PRO A 2 -14.78 23.83 14.82
C PRO A 2 -13.38 23.84 14.21
N ILE A 3 -13.07 22.83 13.39
CA ILE A 3 -11.82 22.74 12.65
C ILE A 3 -11.94 23.76 11.51
N THR A 4 -11.26 24.89 11.65
CA THR A 4 -11.15 25.88 10.57
C THR A 4 -10.35 25.28 9.42
N ALA A 5 -10.98 25.17 8.25
CA ALA A 5 -10.30 24.77 7.02
C ALA A 5 -9.19 25.80 6.68
N ARG A 6 -8.02 25.32 6.25
CA ARG A 6 -6.97 26.21 5.77
C ARG A 6 -7.38 26.78 4.41
N PRO A 7 -6.95 28.01 4.06
CA PRO A 7 -7.26 28.64 2.77
C PRO A 7 -6.94 27.76 1.55
N ASP A 8 -5.86 26.96 1.64
CA ASP A 8 -5.43 26.05 0.57
C ASP A 8 -6.42 24.90 0.32
N ASP A 9 -7.17 24.49 1.36
CA ASP A 9 -8.20 23.44 1.24
C ASP A 9 -9.45 23.95 0.51
N GLU A 10 -9.71 25.25 0.56
CA GLU A 10 -10.85 25.89 -0.11
C GLU A 10 -10.60 26.16 -1.59
N ILE A 11 -9.37 26.57 -1.94
CA ILE A 11 -8.97 26.82 -3.35
C ILE A 11 -8.97 25.49 -4.14
N ASP A 12 -8.47 24.42 -3.54
CA ASP A 12 -8.50 23.08 -4.15
C ASP A 12 -9.93 22.54 -4.31
N ARG A 13 -10.85 22.90 -3.40
CA ARG A 13 -12.27 22.54 -3.51
C ARG A 13 -12.95 23.22 -4.69
N PHE A 14 -12.62 24.47 -4.96
CA PHE A 14 -13.22 25.23 -6.06
C PHE A 14 -12.72 24.74 -7.42
N LYS A 15 -11.43 24.45 -7.54
CA LYS A 15 -10.83 23.86 -8.76
C LYS A 15 -11.29 22.42 -9.02
N LEU A 16 -11.68 21.68 -7.98
CA LEU A 16 -12.14 20.29 -8.05
C LEU A 16 -13.67 20.16 -7.96
N GLY A 17 -14.41 21.25 -7.75
CA GLY A 17 -15.86 21.22 -7.50
C GLY A 17 -16.66 20.51 -8.59
N LEU A 18 -16.26 20.64 -9.83
CA LEU A 18 -16.86 19.89 -10.96
C LEU A 18 -16.41 18.42 -10.96
N HIS A 19 -15.16 18.13 -10.59
CA HIS A 19 -14.64 16.77 -10.55
C HIS A 19 -15.20 15.94 -9.39
N HIS A 20 -15.45 16.56 -8.23
CA HIS A 20 -15.92 15.84 -7.04
C HIS A 20 -17.34 15.28 -7.23
N LYS A 21 -18.21 16.01 -7.91
CA LYS A 21 -19.57 15.57 -8.21
C LYS A 21 -19.58 14.34 -9.13
N TYR A 22 -18.65 14.27 -10.09
CA TYR A 22 -18.52 13.15 -11.01
C TYR A 22 -17.83 11.92 -10.39
N LEU A 23 -16.99 12.08 -9.36
CA LEU A 23 -16.30 10.97 -8.68
C LEU A 23 -17.29 10.03 -7.98
N TYR A 24 -18.40 10.54 -7.45
CA TYR A 24 -19.42 9.72 -6.81
C TYR A 24 -20.26 8.91 -7.80
N PHE A 25 -20.38 9.37 -9.04
CA PHE A 25 -21.21 8.71 -10.05
C PHE A 25 -20.46 7.76 -10.97
N ARG A 26 -19.14 7.65 -10.81
CA ARG A 26 -18.38 6.69 -11.61
C ARG A 26 -18.77 5.26 -11.25
N ARG A 27 -19.16 4.49 -12.27
CA ARG A 27 -19.49 3.07 -12.12
C ARG A 27 -18.23 2.25 -11.83
N THR A 28 -17.11 2.58 -12.51
CA THR A 28 -15.79 1.96 -12.27
C THR A 28 -15.12 2.60 -11.07
N LYS A 29 -14.70 1.78 -10.11
CA LYS A 29 -13.95 2.21 -8.93
C LYS A 29 -12.45 2.01 -9.14
N ILE A 30 -11.66 2.96 -8.66
CA ILE A 30 -10.20 2.92 -8.77
C ILE A 30 -9.63 2.34 -7.49
N ILE A 31 -8.89 1.23 -7.63
CA ILE A 31 -8.10 0.63 -6.56
C ILE A 31 -6.64 1.02 -6.78
N ALA A 32 -6.02 1.68 -5.81
CA ALA A 32 -4.59 2.00 -5.87
C ALA A 32 -3.84 1.24 -4.78
N THR A 33 -2.76 0.57 -5.16
CA THR A 33 -1.86 -0.08 -4.20
C THR A 33 -0.97 0.98 -3.56
N ILE A 34 -0.97 1.03 -2.24
CA ILE A 34 -0.10 1.92 -1.47
C ILE A 34 1.19 1.18 -1.16
N GLY A 35 2.30 1.78 -1.54
CA GLY A 35 3.65 1.28 -1.31
C GLY A 35 4.59 2.40 -0.90
N PRO A 36 5.92 2.16 -0.77
CA PRO A 36 6.87 3.15 -0.26
C PRO A 36 6.82 4.50 -0.99
N ALA A 37 6.66 4.50 -2.31
CA ALA A 37 6.57 5.72 -3.12
C ALA A 37 5.25 6.49 -2.93
N SER A 38 4.20 5.88 -2.38
CA SER A 38 2.85 6.45 -2.27
C SER A 38 2.32 6.55 -0.84
N SER A 39 3.11 6.18 0.17
CA SER A 39 2.69 6.15 1.58
C SER A 39 2.74 7.50 2.29
N SER A 40 3.22 8.58 1.65
CA SER A 40 3.22 9.90 2.27
C SER A 40 1.83 10.54 2.30
N SER A 41 1.57 11.37 3.32
CA SER A 41 0.30 12.10 3.47
C SER A 41 -0.05 12.95 2.23
N ALA A 42 0.96 13.58 1.63
CA ALA A 42 0.79 14.40 0.43
C ALA A 42 0.40 13.54 -0.78
N MET A 43 1.01 12.36 -0.94
CA MET A 43 0.70 11.47 -2.06
C MET A 43 -0.67 10.81 -1.88
N ILE A 44 -1.01 10.33 -0.66
CA ILE A 44 -2.34 9.80 -0.35
C ILE A 44 -3.41 10.85 -0.65
N ARG A 45 -3.18 12.11 -0.26
CA ARG A 45 -4.08 13.22 -0.60
C ARG A 45 -4.26 13.37 -2.12
N LYS A 46 -3.17 13.37 -2.89
CA LYS A 46 -3.21 13.46 -4.36
C LYS A 46 -4.00 12.30 -4.97
N LEU A 47 -3.77 11.06 -4.51
CA LEU A 47 -4.47 9.87 -4.98
C LEU A 47 -5.99 9.95 -4.71
N ILE A 48 -6.38 10.39 -3.51
CA ILE A 48 -7.80 10.56 -3.17
C ILE A 48 -8.44 11.61 -4.06
N LEU A 49 -7.79 12.76 -4.24
CA LEU A 49 -8.28 13.84 -5.10
C LEU A 49 -8.33 13.43 -6.58
N ALA A 50 -7.40 12.60 -7.04
CA ALA A 50 -7.40 12.02 -8.38
C ALA A 50 -8.50 10.95 -8.56
N GLY A 51 -9.15 10.52 -7.49
CA GLY A 51 -10.33 9.66 -7.54
C GLY A 51 -10.11 8.23 -7.06
N MET A 52 -9.08 7.97 -6.28
CA MET A 52 -8.93 6.70 -5.59
C MET A 52 -10.13 6.41 -4.70
N ASN A 53 -10.75 5.24 -4.89
CA ASN A 53 -11.87 4.77 -4.09
C ASN A 53 -11.45 3.73 -3.05
N VAL A 54 -10.42 2.95 -3.37
CA VAL A 54 -9.91 1.86 -2.53
C VAL A 54 -8.40 1.94 -2.45
N ALA A 55 -7.88 1.94 -1.25
CA ALA A 55 -6.45 1.81 -0.97
C ALA A 55 -6.14 0.34 -0.67
N ARG A 56 -5.39 -0.33 -1.56
CA ARG A 56 -4.94 -1.71 -1.37
C ARG A 56 -3.61 -1.71 -0.63
N ILE A 57 -3.54 -2.47 0.46
CA ILE A 57 -2.33 -2.74 1.25
C ILE A 57 -1.94 -4.19 1.00
N ASN A 58 -0.73 -4.42 0.47
CA ASN A 58 -0.22 -5.77 0.22
C ASN A 58 0.53 -6.29 1.45
N PHE A 59 -0.08 -7.23 2.16
CA PHE A 59 0.49 -7.86 3.36
C PHE A 59 1.55 -8.94 3.07
N SER A 60 1.86 -9.18 1.79
CA SER A 60 2.97 -10.06 1.42
C SER A 60 4.36 -9.43 1.60
N HIS A 61 4.43 -8.11 1.83
CA HIS A 61 5.66 -7.33 1.97
C HIS A 61 5.49 -6.27 3.05
N GLY A 62 6.58 -5.92 3.72
CA GLY A 62 6.60 -4.92 4.78
C GLY A 62 6.23 -5.49 6.15
N GLU A 63 6.37 -4.66 7.17
CA GLU A 63 6.11 -5.05 8.56
C GLU A 63 4.70 -4.64 9.00
N PRO A 64 4.07 -5.38 9.92
CA PRO A 64 2.72 -5.09 10.41
C PRO A 64 2.55 -3.65 10.92
N GLU A 65 3.55 -3.12 11.60
CA GLU A 65 3.53 -1.76 12.15
C GLU A 65 3.52 -0.70 11.05
N GLU A 66 4.16 -0.94 9.92
CA GLU A 66 4.14 -0.04 8.76
C GLU A 66 2.76 -0.03 8.11
N HIS A 67 2.13 -1.19 7.99
CA HIS A 67 0.76 -1.30 7.50
C HIS A 67 -0.22 -0.55 8.39
N LEU A 68 -0.12 -0.70 9.72
CA LEU A 68 -0.96 0.02 10.68
C LEU A 68 -0.78 1.54 10.56
N ARG A 69 0.46 2.03 10.46
CA ARG A 69 0.75 3.46 10.25
C ARG A 69 0.14 3.98 8.94
N THR A 70 0.28 3.22 7.87
CA THR A 70 -0.28 3.58 6.56
C THR A 70 -1.81 3.62 6.59
N ILE A 71 -2.45 2.65 7.21
CA ILE A 71 -3.91 2.61 7.40
C ILE A 71 -4.39 3.83 8.19
N ALA A 72 -3.75 4.11 9.32
CA ALA A 72 -4.08 5.28 10.15
C ALA A 72 -3.95 6.59 9.36
N LEU A 73 -2.89 6.71 8.54
CA LEU A 73 -2.66 7.88 7.70
C LEU A 73 -3.74 8.04 6.62
N ILE A 74 -4.12 6.96 5.93
CA ILE A 74 -5.20 6.96 4.94
C ILE A 74 -6.51 7.41 5.61
N ARG A 75 -6.86 6.86 6.76
CA ARG A 75 -8.05 7.25 7.52
C ARG A 75 -8.05 8.73 7.88
N LYS A 76 -6.90 9.24 8.37
CA LYS A 76 -6.72 10.65 8.72
C LYS A 76 -6.90 11.58 7.51
N VAL A 77 -6.30 11.26 6.37
CA VAL A 77 -6.40 12.08 5.15
C VAL A 77 -7.80 12.01 4.55
N SER A 78 -8.40 10.82 4.47
CA SER A 78 -9.78 10.60 4.01
C SER A 78 -10.79 11.42 4.83
N ALA A 79 -10.66 11.41 6.17
CA ALA A 79 -11.52 12.19 7.06
C ALA A 79 -11.38 13.71 6.83
N ARG A 80 -10.14 14.21 6.67
CA ARG A 80 -9.88 15.63 6.38
C ARG A 80 -10.50 16.09 5.05
N LEU A 81 -10.45 15.23 4.04
CA LEU A 81 -11.01 15.51 2.72
C LEU A 81 -12.53 15.26 2.68
N ARG A 82 -13.10 14.70 3.73
CA ARG A 82 -14.50 14.24 3.77
C ARG A 82 -14.85 13.35 2.56
N THR A 83 -13.86 12.55 2.13
CA THR A 83 -13.97 11.64 0.98
C THR A 83 -13.73 10.21 1.47
N PRO A 84 -14.77 9.36 1.52
CA PRO A 84 -14.61 7.98 1.97
C PRO A 84 -13.68 7.19 1.06
N VAL A 85 -12.72 6.48 1.65
CA VAL A 85 -11.82 5.55 0.97
C VAL A 85 -11.90 4.21 1.68
N ALA A 86 -12.21 3.16 0.94
CA ALA A 86 -12.15 1.81 1.47
C ALA A 86 -10.68 1.35 1.60
N ILE A 87 -10.40 0.49 2.56
CA ILE A 87 -9.10 -0.15 2.70
C ILE A 87 -9.27 -1.63 2.40
N LEU A 88 -8.46 -2.13 1.46
CA LEU A 88 -8.42 -3.52 1.06
C LEU A 88 -7.08 -4.10 1.54
N GLY A 89 -7.14 -5.01 2.52
CA GLY A 89 -5.99 -5.82 2.93
C GLY A 89 -5.86 -7.02 1.99
N ASP A 90 -4.79 -7.06 1.21
CA ASP A 90 -4.45 -8.21 0.38
C ASP A 90 -3.54 -9.14 1.16
N LEU A 91 -4.15 -10.16 1.76
CA LEU A 91 -3.46 -11.11 2.63
C LEU A 91 -2.64 -12.10 1.80
N CYS A 92 -1.42 -12.36 2.23
CA CYS A 92 -0.66 -13.48 1.68
C CYS A 92 -1.36 -14.79 2.11
N GLY A 93 -1.83 -15.56 1.14
CA GLY A 93 -2.25 -16.93 1.39
C GLY A 93 -1.07 -17.82 1.82
N PRO A 94 -1.28 -19.11 2.07
CA PRO A 94 -0.20 -20.05 2.34
C PRO A 94 0.71 -20.10 1.11
N LYS A 95 1.89 -19.46 1.21
CA LYS A 95 2.90 -19.44 0.16
C LYS A 95 4.17 -20.07 0.70
N ILE A 96 4.71 -21.00 -0.07
CA ILE A 96 6.06 -21.49 0.17
C ILE A 96 7.03 -20.42 -0.30
N ARG A 97 7.90 -19.97 0.60
CA ARG A 97 8.92 -18.95 0.35
C ARG A 97 10.26 -19.47 0.84
N VAL A 98 11.31 -19.17 0.10
CA VAL A 98 12.69 -19.37 0.56
C VAL A 98 13.00 -18.45 1.73
N GLY A 99 13.88 -18.90 2.63
CA GLY A 99 14.38 -18.12 3.74
C GLY A 99 15.38 -17.03 3.31
N LYS A 100 16.17 -16.55 4.26
CA LYS A 100 17.23 -15.58 3.99
C LYS A 100 18.48 -16.29 3.47
N PHE A 101 19.20 -15.63 2.57
CA PHE A 101 20.49 -16.06 2.05
C PHE A 101 21.64 -15.27 2.67
N LYS A 102 22.85 -15.88 2.71
CA LYS A 102 24.06 -15.22 3.24
C LYS A 102 24.38 -13.88 2.56
N ASN A 103 24.09 -13.78 1.26
CA ASN A 103 24.37 -12.60 0.43
C ASN A 103 23.09 -12.05 -0.22
N ASP A 104 21.95 -12.09 0.50
CA ASP A 104 20.61 -11.68 0.03
C ASP A 104 20.08 -12.47 -1.19
N SER A 105 20.94 -13.13 -1.92
CA SER A 105 20.61 -13.95 -3.08
C SER A 105 21.64 -15.05 -3.31
N VAL A 106 21.24 -16.06 -4.06
CA VAL A 106 22.13 -17.14 -4.51
C VAL A 106 21.88 -17.46 -5.98
N ILE A 107 22.93 -17.78 -6.71
CA ILE A 107 22.85 -18.25 -8.11
C ILE A 107 22.98 -19.75 -8.10
N LEU A 108 21.89 -20.43 -8.43
CA LEU A 108 21.89 -21.88 -8.61
C LEU A 108 22.34 -22.23 -10.02
N LYS A 109 23.31 -23.15 -10.14
CA LYS A 109 23.76 -23.64 -11.45
C LYS A 109 22.82 -24.73 -11.94
N GLU A 110 22.52 -24.73 -13.22
CA GLU A 110 21.74 -25.79 -13.85
C GLU A 110 22.39 -27.17 -13.59
N GLY A 111 21.57 -28.14 -13.18
CA GLY A 111 22.04 -29.48 -12.84
C GLY A 111 22.63 -29.64 -11.43
N SER A 112 22.75 -28.57 -10.64
CA SER A 112 23.16 -28.71 -9.24
C SER A 112 22.05 -29.33 -8.38
N ILE A 113 22.44 -30.08 -7.35
CA ILE A 113 21.53 -30.62 -6.36
C ILE A 113 21.45 -29.64 -5.20
N VAL A 114 20.22 -29.28 -4.82
CA VAL A 114 19.92 -28.36 -3.71
C VAL A 114 19.05 -29.09 -2.70
N ILE A 115 19.39 -29.00 -1.43
CA ILE A 115 18.59 -29.52 -0.32
C ILE A 115 17.62 -28.45 0.12
N ILE A 116 16.33 -28.79 0.18
CA ILE A 116 15.27 -27.90 0.70
C ILE A 116 14.91 -28.35 2.10
N THR A 117 14.97 -27.45 3.09
CA THR A 117 14.58 -27.73 4.47
C THR A 117 13.51 -26.76 4.96
N VAL A 118 12.76 -27.18 5.98
CA VAL A 118 11.83 -26.33 6.72
C VAL A 118 12.47 -25.70 7.97
N ASP A 119 13.70 -26.08 8.27
CA ASP A 119 14.43 -25.52 9.41
C ASP A 119 14.87 -24.08 9.13
N PRO A 120 14.94 -23.22 10.15
CA PRO A 120 15.37 -21.84 10.00
C PRO A 120 16.89 -21.76 9.76
N VAL A 121 17.31 -21.92 8.52
CA VAL A 121 18.71 -21.85 8.10
C VAL A 121 18.99 -20.59 7.28
N LEU A 122 20.25 -20.17 7.25
CA LEU A 122 20.72 -19.17 6.34
C LEU A 122 21.14 -19.86 5.03
N GLY A 123 20.33 -19.70 3.98
CA GLY A 123 20.49 -20.42 2.72
C GLY A 123 21.79 -20.11 1.97
N ASP A 124 22.22 -21.08 1.19
CA ASP A 124 23.36 -20.96 0.28
C ASP A 124 23.14 -21.80 -1.01
N GLU A 125 24.19 -22.08 -1.78
CA GLU A 125 24.11 -22.80 -3.07
C GLU A 125 23.68 -24.28 -2.92
N THR A 126 23.73 -24.85 -1.72
CA THR A 126 23.48 -26.26 -1.45
C THR A 126 22.27 -26.51 -0.56
N LEU A 127 21.86 -25.50 0.22
CA LEU A 127 20.81 -25.63 1.22
C LEU A 127 19.90 -24.39 1.19
N ILE A 128 18.60 -24.61 1.04
CA ILE A 128 17.57 -23.56 0.98
C ILE A 128 16.44 -23.87 1.94
#